data_12bff30bbed442696e79a1414902ff65
#
_entry.id   12bff30bbed442696e79a1414902ff65
#
_cell.length_a   1.000
_cell.length_b   1.000
_cell.length_c   1.000
_cell.angle_alpha   90.00
_cell.angle_beta   90.00
_cell.angle_gamma   90.00
#
_symmetry.space_group_name_H-M   'P 1'
#
loop_
_entity.id
_entity.type
_entity.pdbx_description
1 polymer ?
#
loop_
_entity_poly.entity_id
_entity_poly.type
_entity_poly.pdbx_seq_one_letter_code
_entity_poly.pdbx_strand_id
1 'polypeptide(L)'
;MLFTYNPLSGKGTVKQALSDILTIFTKGGYEVLVRPTLCAGDALEYISRNAAEFDLIVSSGGDGMLHELAYGIYASKADVPCGYIPSGTINDFAASLRIPKNIIRCAEMIMQENFLPVDLGRFNGGCFAYISAFGWFTDVSYVTGQKSKARLGPLAYVLTGLRSFEPKYLRENSGRVRIVWDGGDIEDEFIYCMIGNTHSVGGMRSIVPDGASLTDGLLDCMFVKTPHSLADIDKIKQIVINHKFDSDRTICIKTAGLSISCEKPFRWTLDGERGGEYTSAQIDVLPGALNIAVPPQA
;
A
#
# COMPACT_ATOMS: atom_id res chain seq x y z
N MET A 1 -24.22 0.78 9.50
CA MET A 1 -23.07 0.74 8.58
C MET A 1 -22.64 2.14 8.17
N LEU A 2 -21.33 2.41 8.09
CA LEU A 2 -20.80 3.60 7.41
C LEU A 2 -20.40 3.23 5.97
N PHE A 3 -20.83 4.02 4.98
CA PHE A 3 -20.34 3.97 3.60
C PHE A 3 -19.66 5.29 3.24
N THR A 4 -18.32 5.31 3.20
CA THR A 4 -17.54 6.49 2.78
C THR A 4 -16.96 6.27 1.38
N TYR A 5 -16.89 7.31 0.56
CA TYR A 5 -16.35 7.18 -0.80
C TYR A 5 -15.74 8.49 -1.31
N ASN A 6 -14.76 8.36 -2.19
CA ASN A 6 -14.20 9.50 -2.90
C ASN A 6 -15.04 9.79 -4.17
N PRO A 7 -15.76 10.91 -4.23
CA PRO A 7 -16.65 11.23 -5.36
C PRO A 7 -15.90 11.48 -6.67
N LEU A 8 -14.59 11.69 -6.63
CA LEU A 8 -13.73 11.94 -7.79
C LEU A 8 -13.00 10.69 -8.28
N SER A 9 -13.06 9.58 -7.53
CA SER A 9 -12.39 8.34 -7.91
C SER A 9 -13.05 7.68 -9.13
N GLY A 10 -12.23 7.01 -9.97
CA GLY A 10 -12.71 6.18 -11.06
C GLY A 10 -13.65 6.88 -12.06
N LYS A 11 -13.42 8.15 -12.36
CA LYS A 11 -14.28 8.97 -13.23
C LYS A 11 -15.72 9.09 -12.71
N GLY A 12 -15.92 8.99 -11.39
CA GLY A 12 -17.23 9.10 -10.76
C GLY A 12 -18.11 7.84 -10.84
N THR A 13 -17.54 6.67 -11.10
CA THR A 13 -18.27 5.40 -11.24
C THR A 13 -19.05 5.05 -9.98
N VAL A 14 -18.50 5.29 -8.79
CA VAL A 14 -19.21 5.06 -7.52
C VAL A 14 -20.43 5.93 -7.40
N LYS A 15 -20.32 7.21 -7.78
CA LYS A 15 -21.44 8.15 -7.75
C LYS A 15 -22.59 7.70 -8.66
N GLN A 16 -22.27 7.12 -9.83
CA GLN A 16 -23.27 6.60 -10.76
C GLN A 16 -23.95 5.34 -10.23
N ALA A 17 -23.22 4.47 -9.53
CA ALA A 17 -23.73 3.22 -8.96
C ALA A 17 -24.28 3.37 -7.53
N LEU A 18 -24.33 4.58 -6.97
CA LEU A 18 -24.65 4.80 -5.56
C LEU A 18 -25.99 4.21 -5.15
N SER A 19 -27.04 4.42 -5.94
CA SER A 19 -28.38 3.89 -5.67
C SER A 19 -28.39 2.35 -5.62
N ASP A 20 -27.66 1.70 -6.53
CA ASP A 20 -27.60 0.23 -6.57
C ASP A 20 -26.82 -0.32 -5.38
N ILE A 21 -25.69 0.31 -5.02
CA ILE A 21 -24.88 -0.05 -3.84
C ILE A 21 -25.75 0.05 -2.58
N LEU A 22 -26.46 1.17 -2.37
CA LEU A 22 -27.31 1.37 -1.21
C LEU A 22 -28.46 0.37 -1.16
N THR A 23 -29.03 0.03 -2.33
CA THR A 23 -30.08 -1.01 -2.41
C THR A 23 -29.55 -2.37 -1.95
N ILE A 24 -28.32 -2.73 -2.33
CA ILE A 24 -27.68 -3.99 -1.91
C ILE A 24 -27.48 -3.98 -0.39
N PHE A 25 -26.91 -2.92 0.16
CA PHE A 25 -26.62 -2.81 1.60
C PHE A 25 -27.92 -2.80 2.44
N THR A 26 -28.95 -2.10 1.97
CA THR A 26 -30.27 -2.11 2.65
C THR A 26 -30.93 -3.49 2.60
N LYS A 27 -30.84 -4.21 1.48
CA LYS A 27 -31.31 -5.61 1.38
C LYS A 27 -30.49 -6.55 2.30
N GLY A 28 -29.24 -6.25 2.56
CA GLY A 28 -28.40 -6.93 3.55
C GLY A 28 -28.74 -6.61 5.00
N GLY A 29 -29.79 -5.75 5.25
CA GLY A 29 -30.26 -5.43 6.58
C GLY A 29 -29.58 -4.23 7.25
N TYR A 30 -28.76 -3.47 6.53
CA TYR A 30 -28.03 -2.34 7.09
C TYR A 30 -28.76 -1.00 6.92
N GLU A 31 -28.80 -0.21 7.98
CA GLU A 31 -28.98 1.23 7.89
C GLU A 31 -27.67 1.89 7.49
N VAL A 32 -27.66 2.68 6.42
CA VAL A 32 -26.44 3.18 5.80
C VAL A 32 -26.27 4.67 5.99
N LEU A 33 -25.26 5.07 6.76
CA LEU A 33 -24.77 6.44 6.75
C LEU A 33 -23.82 6.63 5.57
N VAL A 34 -24.21 7.46 4.61
CA VAL A 34 -23.41 7.75 3.41
C VAL A 34 -22.63 9.04 3.60
N ARG A 35 -21.30 8.94 3.45
CA ARG A 35 -20.38 10.07 3.62
C ARG A 35 -19.42 10.20 2.43
N PRO A 36 -19.64 11.10 1.47
CA PRO A 36 -18.61 11.44 0.48
C PRO A 36 -17.46 12.19 1.15
N THR A 37 -16.23 11.89 0.78
CA THR A 37 -15.06 12.62 1.28
C THR A 37 -14.93 13.99 0.61
N LEU A 38 -14.47 14.98 1.37
CA LEU A 38 -14.30 16.35 0.93
C LEU A 38 -12.85 16.67 0.53
N CYS A 39 -11.89 15.99 1.16
CA CYS A 39 -10.45 16.13 0.90
C CYS A 39 -9.70 14.86 1.30
N ALA A 40 -8.40 14.80 1.03
CA ALA A 40 -7.54 13.74 1.54
C ALA A 40 -7.48 13.79 3.07
N GLY A 41 -7.53 12.60 3.71
CA GLY A 41 -7.54 12.43 5.15
C GLY A 41 -8.93 12.55 5.81
N ASP A 42 -9.97 12.95 5.08
CA ASP A 42 -11.32 13.13 5.63
C ASP A 42 -11.93 11.80 6.12
N ALA A 43 -11.76 10.71 5.37
CA ALA A 43 -12.23 9.39 5.79
C ALA A 43 -11.44 8.88 7.00
N LEU A 44 -10.12 9.05 7.02
CA LEU A 44 -9.27 8.68 8.14
C LEU A 44 -9.71 9.39 9.42
N GLU A 45 -9.87 10.71 9.38
CA GLU A 45 -10.26 11.50 10.53
C GLU A 45 -11.64 11.09 11.06
N TYR A 46 -12.60 10.90 10.18
CA TYR A 46 -13.96 10.51 10.55
C TYR A 46 -14.00 9.09 11.14
N ILE A 47 -13.37 8.12 10.48
CA ILE A 47 -13.33 6.72 10.93
C ILE A 47 -12.61 6.62 12.27
N SER A 48 -11.47 7.30 12.44
CA SER A 48 -10.70 7.24 13.70
C SER A 48 -11.49 7.69 14.93
N ARG A 49 -12.45 8.57 14.75
CA ARG A 49 -13.29 9.09 15.85
C ARG A 49 -14.57 8.31 16.07
N ASN A 50 -15.13 7.71 15.04
CA ASN A 50 -16.50 7.20 15.07
C ASN A 50 -16.61 5.69 14.74
N ALA A 51 -15.51 4.98 14.49
CA ALA A 51 -15.57 3.58 14.04
C ALA A 51 -16.39 2.68 14.96
N ALA A 52 -16.30 2.88 16.28
CA ALA A 52 -17.04 2.09 17.28
C ALA A 52 -18.56 2.26 17.22
N GLU A 53 -19.08 3.22 16.46
CA GLU A 53 -20.53 3.45 16.31
C GLU A 53 -21.13 2.59 15.18
N PHE A 54 -20.30 1.85 14.43
CA PHE A 54 -20.73 1.11 13.24
C PHE A 54 -20.42 -0.38 13.35
N ASP A 55 -21.36 -1.21 12.89
CA ASP A 55 -21.17 -2.67 12.79
C ASP A 55 -20.31 -3.06 11.58
N LEU A 56 -20.23 -2.20 10.56
CA LEU A 56 -19.45 -2.41 9.35
C LEU A 56 -19.08 -1.07 8.73
N ILE A 57 -17.82 -0.92 8.32
CA ILE A 57 -17.33 0.28 7.61
C ILE A 57 -16.93 -0.11 6.18
N VAL A 58 -17.56 0.52 5.20
CA VAL A 58 -17.24 0.31 3.78
C VAL A 58 -16.64 1.58 3.20
N SER A 59 -15.49 1.44 2.54
CA SER A 59 -14.85 2.54 1.80
C SER A 59 -14.78 2.25 0.31
N SER A 60 -14.99 3.28 -0.52
CA SER A 60 -14.78 3.17 -1.96
C SER A 60 -13.89 4.27 -2.50
N GLY A 61 -12.87 3.84 -3.24
CA GLY A 61 -11.86 4.74 -3.83
C GLY A 61 -10.70 3.99 -4.43
N GLY A 62 -9.57 4.69 -4.58
CA GLY A 62 -8.27 4.10 -4.91
C GLY A 62 -7.49 3.70 -3.66
N ASP A 63 -6.21 3.35 -3.85
CA ASP A 63 -5.34 2.89 -2.77
C ASP A 63 -5.22 3.90 -1.60
N GLY A 64 -5.30 5.22 -1.87
CA GLY A 64 -5.36 6.23 -0.81
C GLY A 64 -6.61 6.13 0.07
N MET A 65 -7.78 5.80 -0.48
CA MET A 65 -8.98 5.55 0.33
C MET A 65 -8.89 4.26 1.16
N LEU A 66 -8.19 3.26 0.64
CA LEU A 66 -7.88 2.07 1.42
C LEU A 66 -6.94 2.40 2.58
N HIS A 67 -5.90 3.19 2.34
CA HIS A 67 -5.01 3.68 3.40
C HIS A 67 -5.79 4.42 4.49
N GLU A 68 -6.68 5.35 4.11
CA GLU A 68 -7.52 6.07 5.06
C GLU A 68 -8.47 5.15 5.85
N LEU A 69 -9.03 4.12 5.23
CA LEU A 69 -9.85 3.10 5.89
C LEU A 69 -9.03 2.31 6.92
N ALA A 70 -7.93 1.73 6.49
CA ALA A 70 -7.09 0.88 7.33
C ALA A 70 -6.49 1.67 8.50
N TYR A 71 -5.95 2.86 8.23
CA TYR A 71 -5.38 3.70 9.27
C TYR A 71 -6.46 4.26 10.22
N GLY A 72 -7.63 4.63 9.70
CA GLY A 72 -8.74 5.10 10.52
C GLY A 72 -9.23 4.03 11.50
N ILE A 73 -9.39 2.78 11.06
CA ILE A 73 -9.74 1.65 11.93
C ILE A 73 -8.63 1.38 12.95
N TYR A 74 -7.38 1.30 12.52
CA TYR A 74 -6.24 1.13 13.42
C TYR A 74 -6.18 2.22 14.51
N ALA A 75 -6.32 3.49 14.11
CA ALA A 75 -6.25 4.62 15.04
C ALA A 75 -7.44 4.69 16.01
N SER A 76 -8.61 4.23 15.60
CA SER A 76 -9.81 4.16 16.45
C SER A 76 -9.70 3.10 17.55
N LYS A 77 -8.87 2.08 17.37
CA LYS A 77 -8.78 0.87 18.21
C LYS A 77 -10.08 0.07 18.31
N ALA A 78 -11.02 0.31 17.41
CA ALA A 78 -12.28 -0.42 17.36
C ALA A 78 -12.07 -1.74 16.59
N ASP A 79 -12.66 -2.80 17.11
CA ASP A 79 -12.74 -4.08 16.40
C ASP A 79 -14.00 -4.08 15.53
N VAL A 80 -13.88 -3.44 14.37
CA VAL A 80 -14.97 -3.30 13.41
C VAL A 80 -14.56 -3.89 12.06
N PRO A 81 -15.37 -4.79 11.48
CA PRO A 81 -15.11 -5.32 10.15
C PRO A 81 -15.26 -4.23 9.09
N CYS A 82 -14.56 -4.43 7.97
CA CYS A 82 -14.63 -3.47 6.88
C CYS A 82 -14.81 -4.12 5.51
N GLY A 83 -15.25 -3.30 4.56
CA GLY A 83 -15.32 -3.63 3.15
C GLY A 83 -14.62 -2.58 2.31
N TYR A 84 -14.03 -3.00 1.20
CA TYR A 84 -13.40 -2.09 0.25
C TYR A 84 -13.92 -2.30 -1.16
N ILE A 85 -14.40 -1.23 -1.78
CA ILE A 85 -14.86 -1.20 -3.18
C ILE A 85 -13.81 -0.46 -4.01
N PRO A 86 -12.94 -1.16 -4.76
CA PRO A 86 -11.87 -0.55 -5.53
C PRO A 86 -12.46 0.23 -6.73
N SER A 87 -12.24 1.53 -6.76
CA SER A 87 -12.64 2.41 -7.86
C SER A 87 -11.48 3.25 -8.41
N GLY A 88 -10.27 3.03 -7.92
CA GLY A 88 -9.05 3.67 -8.40
C GLY A 88 -8.50 3.04 -9.69
N THR A 89 -7.33 3.52 -10.11
CA THR A 89 -6.70 3.08 -11.36
C THR A 89 -5.92 1.77 -11.18
N ILE A 90 -5.22 1.58 -10.05
CA ILE A 90 -4.31 0.45 -9.80
C ILE A 90 -4.98 -0.54 -8.86
N ASN A 91 -5.28 -0.14 -7.63
CA ASN A 91 -5.93 -0.95 -6.58
C ASN A 91 -5.14 -2.23 -6.26
N ASP A 92 -3.84 -2.08 -5.93
CA ASP A 92 -2.92 -3.19 -5.67
C ASP A 92 -3.37 -4.12 -4.55
N PHE A 93 -3.82 -3.55 -3.45
CA PHE A 93 -4.30 -4.31 -2.31
C PHE A 93 -5.55 -5.15 -2.66
N ALA A 94 -6.51 -4.55 -3.38
CA ALA A 94 -7.70 -5.27 -3.83
C ALA A 94 -7.34 -6.43 -4.77
N ALA A 95 -6.33 -6.24 -5.64
CA ALA A 95 -5.82 -7.28 -6.51
C ALA A 95 -5.19 -8.44 -5.73
N SER A 96 -4.47 -8.15 -4.65
CA SER A 96 -3.86 -9.15 -3.75
C SER A 96 -4.91 -9.98 -3.03
N LEU A 97 -6.01 -9.38 -2.61
CA LEU A 97 -7.17 -10.04 -1.99
C LEU A 97 -8.18 -10.62 -2.98
N ARG A 98 -7.93 -10.51 -4.29
CA ARG A 98 -8.85 -10.95 -5.36
C ARG A 98 -10.22 -10.30 -5.30
N ILE A 99 -10.32 -9.11 -4.72
CA ILE A 99 -11.55 -8.34 -4.67
C ILE A 99 -12.01 -8.00 -6.11
N PRO A 100 -13.29 -8.19 -6.46
CA PRO A 100 -13.79 -7.92 -7.80
C PRO A 100 -13.58 -6.47 -8.23
N LYS A 101 -13.28 -6.24 -9.51
CA LYS A 101 -13.21 -4.87 -10.07
C LYS A 101 -14.57 -4.24 -10.31
N ASN A 102 -15.63 -5.04 -10.40
CA ASN A 102 -16.98 -4.55 -10.60
C ASN A 102 -17.58 -4.09 -9.27
N ILE A 103 -17.97 -2.83 -9.19
CA ILE A 103 -18.47 -2.16 -7.97
C ILE A 103 -19.67 -2.88 -7.37
N ILE A 104 -20.62 -3.32 -8.19
CA ILE A 104 -21.84 -4.01 -7.74
C ILE A 104 -21.46 -5.38 -7.14
N ARG A 105 -20.64 -6.14 -7.84
CA ARG A 105 -20.15 -7.42 -7.31
C ARG A 105 -19.35 -7.26 -6.02
N CYS A 106 -18.64 -6.14 -5.84
CA CYS A 106 -17.97 -5.84 -4.57
C CYS A 106 -18.99 -5.62 -3.45
N ALA A 107 -20.05 -4.83 -3.70
CA ALA A 107 -21.10 -4.60 -2.72
C ALA A 107 -21.80 -5.93 -2.34
N GLU A 108 -22.11 -6.78 -3.33
CA GLU A 108 -22.68 -8.11 -3.11
C GLU A 108 -21.73 -9.03 -2.31
N MET A 109 -20.44 -9.00 -2.62
CA MET A 109 -19.41 -9.75 -1.89
C MET A 109 -19.32 -9.32 -0.41
N ILE A 110 -19.34 -8.02 -0.15
CA ILE A 110 -19.31 -7.49 1.22
C ILE A 110 -20.51 -8.00 2.03
N MET A 111 -21.68 -8.10 1.43
CA MET A 111 -22.90 -8.62 2.06
C MET A 111 -22.88 -10.13 2.31
N GLN A 112 -21.88 -10.84 1.84
CA GLN A 112 -21.67 -12.25 2.21
C GLN A 112 -20.98 -12.40 3.57
N GLU A 113 -20.47 -11.30 4.14
CA GLU A 113 -19.83 -11.24 5.46
C GLU A 113 -18.67 -12.26 5.64
N ASN A 114 -18.01 -12.61 4.55
CA ASN A 114 -16.81 -13.44 4.59
C ASN A 114 -15.59 -12.55 4.84
N PHE A 115 -15.21 -12.39 6.09
CA PHE A 115 -14.11 -11.53 6.51
C PHE A 115 -12.82 -12.30 6.72
N LEU A 116 -11.72 -11.71 6.28
CA LEU A 116 -10.36 -12.21 6.46
C LEU A 116 -9.58 -11.22 7.33
N PRO A 117 -9.03 -11.67 8.47
CA PRO A 117 -8.10 -10.86 9.24
C PRO A 117 -6.77 -10.76 8.48
N VAL A 118 -6.45 -9.55 8.00
CA VAL A 118 -5.19 -9.27 7.29
C VAL A 118 -4.25 -8.44 8.14
N ASP A 119 -2.97 -8.66 7.93
CA ASP A 119 -1.92 -7.96 8.63
C ASP A 119 -1.76 -6.54 8.08
N LEU A 120 -1.48 -5.60 8.97
CA LEU A 120 -1.02 -4.26 8.63
C LEU A 120 0.45 -4.08 9.01
N GLY A 121 1.11 -3.09 8.46
CA GLY A 121 2.42 -2.66 8.93
C GLY A 121 2.31 -1.45 9.84
N ARG A 122 2.96 -1.48 11.01
CA ARG A 122 3.17 -0.31 11.85
C ARG A 122 4.44 0.40 11.40
N PHE A 123 4.40 1.72 11.30
CA PHE A 123 5.53 2.55 10.95
C PHE A 123 5.62 3.74 11.92
N ASN A 124 6.62 3.75 12.79
CA ASN A 124 6.83 4.76 13.85
C ASN A 124 5.61 4.97 14.76
N GLY A 125 4.58 5.51 14.43
CA GLY A 125 3.34 5.69 15.21
C GLY A 125 2.10 5.61 14.34
N GLY A 126 2.29 5.47 13.02
CA GLY A 126 1.23 5.26 12.05
C GLY A 126 1.17 3.81 11.56
N CYS A 127 0.38 3.58 10.53
CA CYS A 127 0.32 2.28 9.87
C CYS A 127 0.25 2.42 8.36
N PHE A 128 0.52 1.32 7.66
CA PHE A 128 0.29 1.15 6.24
C PHE A 128 -0.43 -0.17 5.98
N ALA A 129 -1.24 -0.19 4.92
CA ALA A 129 -2.05 -1.36 4.61
C ALA A 129 -1.25 -2.42 3.84
N TYR A 130 -0.36 -2.01 2.93
CA TYR A 130 0.32 -2.98 2.06
C TYR A 130 1.78 -2.64 1.75
N ILE A 131 2.21 -1.38 1.82
CA ILE A 131 3.58 -0.99 1.49
C ILE A 131 4.07 0.25 2.23
N SER A 132 5.30 0.19 2.74
CA SER A 132 6.12 1.35 3.04
C SER A 132 7.40 1.31 2.22
N ALA A 133 7.87 2.45 1.74
CA ALA A 133 9.06 2.52 0.89
C ALA A 133 9.80 3.84 1.01
N PHE A 134 11.12 3.81 0.78
CA PHE A 134 11.92 5.01 0.59
C PHE A 134 12.87 4.87 -0.62
N GLY A 135 13.35 6.00 -1.09
CA GLY A 135 14.39 6.09 -2.11
C GLY A 135 13.86 6.24 -3.53
N TRP A 136 14.60 5.78 -4.49
CA TRP A 136 14.52 6.14 -5.90
C TRP A 136 13.12 6.08 -6.55
N PHE A 137 12.31 5.07 -6.26
CA PHE A 137 10.96 4.95 -6.86
C PHE A 137 9.91 5.84 -6.19
N THR A 138 10.17 6.33 -4.99
CA THR A 138 9.18 7.11 -4.23
C THR A 138 9.03 8.53 -4.76
N ASP A 139 10.12 9.17 -5.22
CA ASP A 139 10.10 10.52 -5.79
C ASP A 139 9.36 10.59 -7.14
N VAL A 140 9.39 9.52 -7.92
CA VAL A 140 8.64 9.44 -9.20
C VAL A 140 7.13 9.54 -8.95
N SER A 141 6.65 9.07 -7.81
CA SER A 141 5.25 9.22 -7.40
C SER A 141 4.86 10.67 -7.13
N TYR A 142 5.80 11.52 -6.73
CA TYR A 142 5.56 12.93 -6.42
C TYR A 142 5.69 13.87 -7.63
N VAL A 143 6.52 13.52 -8.60
CA VAL A 143 6.86 14.41 -9.75
C VAL A 143 5.88 14.23 -10.91
N THR A 144 5.33 13.05 -11.12
CA THR A 144 4.35 12.79 -12.18
C THR A 144 2.94 13.19 -11.74
N GLY A 145 2.51 14.40 -12.14
CA GLY A 145 1.15 14.87 -11.89
C GLY A 145 0.09 13.87 -12.39
N GLN A 146 -1.08 13.86 -11.76
CA GLN A 146 -2.20 12.92 -12.00
C GLN A 146 -2.58 12.69 -13.47
N LYS A 147 -2.30 13.65 -14.36
CA LYS A 147 -2.59 13.55 -15.81
C LYS A 147 -1.65 12.61 -16.58
N SER A 148 -0.42 12.43 -16.12
CA SER A 148 0.56 11.52 -16.75
C SER A 148 0.38 10.06 -16.29
N LYS A 149 -0.10 9.84 -15.06
CA LYS A 149 -0.42 8.52 -14.50
C LYS A 149 -1.47 7.76 -15.33
N ALA A 150 -2.43 8.48 -15.91
CA ALA A 150 -3.54 7.88 -16.64
C ALA A 150 -3.20 7.37 -18.05
N ARG A 151 -2.06 7.78 -18.65
CA ARG A 151 -1.74 7.49 -20.06
C ARG A 151 -0.73 6.39 -20.30
N LEU A 152 0.17 6.12 -19.37
CA LEU A 152 1.36 5.30 -19.63
C LEU A 152 1.49 4.05 -18.75
N GLY A 153 0.62 3.87 -17.75
CA GLY A 153 0.62 2.69 -16.89
C GLY A 153 1.89 2.53 -16.03
N PRO A 154 1.97 1.45 -15.23
CA PRO A 154 3.09 1.19 -14.30
C PRO A 154 4.46 1.13 -14.99
N LEU A 155 4.52 0.61 -16.21
CA LEU A 155 5.76 0.47 -16.99
C LEU A 155 6.41 1.82 -17.31
N ALA A 156 5.63 2.89 -17.42
CA ALA A 156 6.17 4.23 -17.65
C ALA A 156 6.87 4.81 -16.43
N TYR A 157 6.41 4.45 -15.23
CA TYR A 157 7.11 4.79 -13.99
C TYR A 157 8.51 4.17 -13.97
N VAL A 158 8.58 2.89 -14.29
CA VAL A 158 9.85 2.16 -14.36
C VAL A 158 10.76 2.73 -15.45
N LEU A 159 10.24 3.01 -16.64
CA LEU A 159 11.02 3.57 -17.75
C LEU A 159 11.46 5.02 -17.49
N THR A 160 10.64 5.83 -16.84
CA THR A 160 11.01 7.20 -16.46
C THR A 160 12.06 7.18 -15.35
N GLY A 161 11.90 6.30 -14.36
CA GLY A 161 12.90 6.04 -13.33
C GLY A 161 14.22 5.54 -13.92
N LEU A 162 14.18 4.61 -14.87
CA LEU A 162 15.38 4.10 -15.57
C LEU A 162 16.11 5.17 -16.40
N ARG A 163 15.42 6.20 -16.88
CA ARG A 163 16.05 7.37 -17.54
C ARG A 163 16.71 8.34 -16.56
N SER A 164 16.36 8.29 -15.30
CA SER A 164 16.87 9.17 -14.23
C SER A 164 18.17 8.64 -13.57
N PHE A 165 18.90 7.72 -14.22
CA PHE A 165 20.21 7.26 -13.75
C PHE A 165 21.30 8.34 -13.90
N GLU A 166 20.97 9.59 -13.58
CA GLU A 166 22.00 10.60 -13.43
C GLU A 166 22.79 10.34 -12.14
N PRO A 167 24.13 10.34 -12.18
CA PRO A 167 24.96 10.08 -10.99
C PRO A 167 24.66 11.04 -9.83
N LYS A 168 24.18 12.25 -10.13
CA LYS A 168 23.78 13.23 -9.13
C LYS A 168 22.52 12.76 -8.38
N TYR A 169 21.49 12.33 -9.11
CA TYR A 169 20.24 11.85 -8.55
C TYR A 169 20.43 10.60 -7.68
N LEU A 170 21.31 9.68 -8.14
CA LEU A 170 21.66 8.47 -7.38
C LEU A 170 22.30 8.83 -6.04
N ARG A 171 23.24 9.78 -6.00
CA ARG A 171 23.90 10.22 -4.76
C ARG A 171 22.97 10.96 -3.81
N GLU A 172 22.00 11.71 -4.32
CA GLU A 172 21.04 12.45 -3.51
C GLU A 172 20.03 11.52 -2.84
N ASN A 173 19.66 10.41 -3.53
CA ASN A 173 18.65 9.45 -3.08
C ASN A 173 19.24 8.16 -2.50
N SER A 174 20.55 8.03 -2.42
CA SER A 174 21.23 6.92 -1.74
C SER A 174 21.79 7.38 -0.40
N GLY A 175 22.04 6.43 0.47
CA GLY A 175 22.68 6.69 1.75
C GLY A 175 23.02 5.42 2.50
N ARG A 176 23.90 5.58 3.50
CA ARG A 176 24.26 4.52 4.42
C ARG A 176 23.09 4.24 5.35
N VAL A 177 22.67 2.98 5.37
CA VAL A 177 21.52 2.51 6.14
C VAL A 177 21.91 1.28 6.92
N ARG A 178 21.63 1.28 8.20
CA ARG A 178 21.72 0.12 9.07
C ARG A 178 20.32 -0.45 9.28
N ILE A 179 20.18 -1.76 9.07
CA ILE A 179 18.96 -2.52 9.19
C ILE A 179 19.18 -3.60 10.23
N VAL A 180 18.34 -3.61 11.27
CA VAL A 180 18.42 -4.60 12.34
C VAL A 180 17.08 -5.31 12.45
N TRP A 181 17.08 -6.64 12.43
CA TRP A 181 15.90 -7.48 12.61
C TRP A 181 16.25 -8.70 13.47
N ASP A 182 15.29 -9.55 13.79
CA ASP A 182 15.49 -10.74 14.62
C ASP A 182 16.48 -11.75 14.03
N GLY A 183 16.67 -11.77 12.71
CA GLY A 183 17.61 -12.65 11.99
C GLY A 183 18.98 -12.05 11.72
N GLY A 184 19.25 -10.79 12.07
CA GLY A 184 20.56 -10.19 11.79
C GLY A 184 20.64 -8.67 11.82
N ASP A 185 21.80 -8.19 11.38
CA ASP A 185 22.17 -6.79 11.30
C ASP A 185 23.00 -6.57 10.02
N ILE A 186 22.60 -5.60 9.22
CA ILE A 186 23.30 -5.24 7.97
C ILE A 186 23.45 -3.73 7.90
N GLU A 187 24.63 -3.30 7.48
CA GLU A 187 24.92 -1.90 7.16
C GLU A 187 25.53 -1.81 5.77
N ASP A 188 24.89 -1.07 4.85
CA ASP A 188 25.35 -0.87 3.48
C ASP A 188 24.77 0.44 2.91
N GLU A 189 25.14 0.79 1.68
CA GLU A 189 24.53 1.89 0.94
C GLU A 189 23.35 1.41 0.10
N PHE A 190 22.16 1.96 0.38
CA PHE A 190 20.93 1.61 -0.32
C PHE A 190 20.35 2.81 -1.06
N ILE A 191 19.77 2.52 -2.22
CA ILE A 191 19.05 3.50 -3.05
C ILE A 191 17.54 3.32 -2.97
N TYR A 192 17.08 2.14 -2.58
CA TYR A 192 15.67 1.82 -2.49
C TYR A 192 15.41 0.80 -1.39
N CYS A 193 14.32 1.01 -0.70
CA CYS A 193 13.76 0.07 0.27
C CYS A 193 12.27 -0.07 0.01
N MET A 194 11.78 -1.29 0.11
CA MET A 194 10.37 -1.64 0.10
C MET A 194 10.10 -2.63 1.23
N ILE A 195 9.08 -2.36 2.03
CA ILE A 195 8.62 -3.20 3.12
C ILE A 195 7.11 -3.33 2.99
N GLY A 196 6.61 -4.53 2.89
CA GLY A 196 5.18 -4.76 2.70
C GLY A 196 4.78 -6.19 2.97
N ASN A 197 3.50 -6.48 2.78
CA ASN A 197 2.90 -7.80 2.91
C ASN A 197 2.01 -8.14 1.70
N THR A 198 2.25 -7.53 0.54
CA THR A 198 1.40 -7.62 -0.65
C THR A 198 2.07 -8.38 -1.78
N HIS A 199 1.27 -8.99 -2.65
CA HIS A 199 1.74 -9.64 -3.89
C HIS A 199 1.89 -8.67 -5.08
N SER A 200 1.52 -7.39 -4.93
CA SER A 200 1.53 -6.42 -6.02
C SER A 200 1.85 -5.03 -5.52
N VAL A 201 2.70 -4.32 -6.25
CA VAL A 201 3.06 -2.92 -6.00
C VAL A 201 3.11 -2.18 -7.33
N GLY A 202 2.38 -1.07 -7.44
CA GLY A 202 2.31 -0.27 -8.67
C GLY A 202 1.71 -1.03 -9.87
N GLY A 203 0.86 -2.04 -9.64
CA GLY A 203 0.32 -2.93 -10.66
C GLY A 203 1.28 -4.03 -11.12
N MET A 204 2.44 -4.17 -10.49
CA MET A 204 3.46 -5.17 -10.81
C MET A 204 3.49 -6.24 -9.71
N ARG A 205 3.11 -7.47 -10.07
CA ARG A 205 3.09 -8.62 -9.13
C ARG A 205 4.49 -9.14 -8.78
N SER A 206 5.47 -8.79 -9.53
CA SER A 206 6.76 -9.47 -9.61
C SER A 206 7.91 -8.65 -9.03
N ILE A 207 7.64 -7.50 -8.42
CA ILE A 207 8.65 -6.72 -7.68
C ILE A 207 8.79 -7.22 -6.25
N VAL A 208 7.80 -7.96 -5.76
CA VAL A 208 7.81 -8.52 -4.40
C VAL A 208 8.41 -9.92 -4.44
N PRO A 209 9.25 -10.32 -3.47
CA PRO A 209 9.75 -11.67 -3.36
C PRO A 209 8.62 -12.71 -3.35
N ASP A 210 8.89 -13.89 -3.92
CA ASP A 210 7.92 -15.00 -3.92
C ASP A 210 7.53 -15.40 -2.48
N GLY A 211 6.24 -15.67 -2.28
CA GLY A 211 5.75 -16.13 -1.00
C GLY A 211 5.29 -15.02 -0.03
N ALA A 212 5.14 -13.78 -0.52
CA ALA A 212 4.49 -12.74 0.28
C ALA A 212 3.08 -13.18 0.68
N SER A 213 2.64 -12.85 1.89
CA SER A 213 1.32 -13.18 2.42
C SER A 213 0.75 -12.02 3.21
N LEU A 214 -0.56 -11.83 3.10
CA LEU A 214 -1.28 -10.80 3.87
C LEU A 214 -1.69 -11.28 5.28
N THR A 215 -1.35 -12.54 5.65
CA THR A 215 -1.93 -13.18 6.85
C THR A 215 -0.95 -14.10 7.58
N ASP A 216 0.35 -13.99 7.33
CA ASP A 216 1.35 -14.87 7.95
C ASP A 216 2.10 -14.24 9.14
N GLY A 217 1.73 -13.01 9.51
CA GLY A 217 2.36 -12.28 10.61
C GLY A 217 3.78 -11.80 10.29
N LEU A 218 4.15 -11.69 9.02
CA LEU A 218 5.48 -11.27 8.58
C LEU A 218 5.40 -10.16 7.54
N LEU A 219 6.46 -9.39 7.45
CA LEU A 219 6.70 -8.38 6.41
C LEU A 219 7.75 -8.87 5.43
N ASP A 220 7.49 -8.72 4.15
CA ASP A 220 8.44 -8.98 3.08
C ASP A 220 9.20 -7.68 2.77
N CYS A 221 10.50 -7.69 2.99
CA CYS A 221 11.36 -6.52 2.85
C CYS A 221 12.34 -6.73 1.71
N MET A 222 12.48 -5.73 0.84
CA MET A 222 13.48 -5.71 -0.22
C MET A 222 14.29 -4.42 -0.13
N PHE A 223 15.61 -4.57 -0.13
CA PHE A 223 16.56 -3.47 -0.16
C PHE A 223 17.42 -3.57 -1.41
N VAL A 224 17.53 -2.48 -2.16
CA VAL A 224 18.36 -2.40 -3.37
C VAL A 224 19.59 -1.55 -3.07
N LYS A 225 20.77 -2.15 -3.22
CA LYS A 225 22.06 -1.48 -3.00
C LYS A 225 22.31 -0.40 -4.04
N THR A 226 22.99 0.65 -3.63
CA THR A 226 23.41 1.74 -4.52
C THR A 226 24.29 1.22 -5.64
N PRO A 227 24.00 1.50 -6.92
CA PRO A 227 24.86 1.10 -8.04
C PRO A 227 26.11 1.98 -8.09
N HIS A 228 27.29 1.35 -8.23
CA HIS A 228 28.57 2.02 -8.37
C HIS A 228 29.15 1.90 -9.80
N SER A 229 28.54 1.09 -10.67
CA SER A 229 28.95 0.85 -12.04
C SER A 229 27.77 0.74 -13.02
N LEU A 230 28.04 0.86 -14.31
CA LEU A 230 27.03 0.60 -15.35
C LEU A 230 26.52 -0.86 -15.32
N ALA A 231 27.38 -1.79 -14.97
CA ALA A 231 27.00 -3.19 -14.80
C ALA A 231 26.01 -3.39 -13.65
N ASP A 232 26.16 -2.65 -12.55
CA ASP A 232 25.19 -2.66 -11.45
C ASP A 232 23.84 -2.10 -11.86
N ILE A 233 23.83 -1.05 -12.68
CA ILE A 233 22.62 -0.47 -13.25
C ILE A 233 21.90 -1.50 -14.11
N ASP A 234 22.61 -2.25 -14.96
CA ASP A 234 22.00 -3.28 -15.78
C ASP A 234 21.44 -4.44 -14.94
N LYS A 235 22.11 -4.82 -13.85
CA LYS A 235 21.56 -5.79 -12.87
C LYS A 235 20.26 -5.29 -12.24
N ILE A 236 20.21 -4.04 -11.79
CA ILE A 236 18.98 -3.45 -11.23
C ILE A 236 17.84 -3.40 -12.28
N LYS A 237 18.14 -3.08 -13.55
CA LYS A 237 17.15 -3.17 -14.63
C LYS A 237 16.60 -4.59 -14.80
N GLN A 238 17.45 -5.62 -14.67
CA GLN A 238 17.01 -7.01 -14.77
C GLN A 238 16.05 -7.40 -13.63
N ILE A 239 16.24 -6.87 -12.42
CA ILE A 239 15.30 -7.07 -11.31
C ILE A 239 13.92 -6.54 -11.69
N VAL A 240 13.87 -5.31 -12.22
CA VAL A 240 12.60 -4.64 -12.55
C VAL A 240 11.92 -5.25 -13.79
N ILE A 241 12.68 -5.62 -14.82
CA ILE A 241 12.13 -6.08 -16.11
C ILE A 241 11.86 -7.58 -16.10
N ASN A 242 12.79 -8.37 -15.56
CA ASN A 242 12.79 -9.83 -15.66
C ASN A 242 12.51 -10.53 -14.33
N HIS A 243 12.26 -9.76 -13.25
CA HIS A 243 11.98 -10.30 -11.91
C HIS A 243 13.09 -11.24 -11.38
N LYS A 244 14.33 -11.00 -11.79
CA LYS A 244 15.48 -11.72 -11.30
C LYS A 244 16.13 -10.93 -10.18
N PHE A 245 15.87 -11.34 -8.96
CA PHE A 245 16.56 -10.80 -7.78
C PHE A 245 18.01 -11.26 -7.81
N ASP A 246 18.93 -10.29 -7.97
CA ASP A 246 20.38 -10.54 -7.89
C ASP A 246 20.81 -10.38 -6.43
N SER A 247 21.29 -11.45 -5.80
CA SER A 247 21.74 -11.47 -4.41
C SER A 247 22.88 -10.49 -4.12
N ASP A 248 23.64 -10.08 -5.15
CA ASP A 248 24.71 -9.09 -4.99
C ASP A 248 24.17 -7.66 -4.87
N ARG A 249 22.98 -7.40 -5.44
CA ARG A 249 22.35 -6.06 -5.52
C ARG A 249 21.08 -5.91 -4.69
N THR A 250 20.48 -7.02 -4.28
CA THR A 250 19.26 -7.02 -3.48
C THR A 250 19.43 -7.85 -2.22
N ILE A 251 18.84 -7.36 -1.15
CA ILE A 251 18.69 -8.10 0.10
C ILE A 251 17.20 -8.25 0.33
N CYS A 252 16.73 -9.49 0.44
CA CYS A 252 15.35 -9.80 0.77
C CYS A 252 15.31 -10.41 2.18
N ILE A 253 14.45 -9.87 3.02
CA ILE A 253 14.27 -10.28 4.41
C ILE A 253 12.78 -10.52 4.64
N LYS A 254 12.44 -11.57 5.37
CA LYS A 254 11.10 -11.82 5.88
C LYS A 254 11.16 -11.80 7.40
N THR A 255 10.42 -10.90 8.05
CA THR A 255 10.51 -10.64 9.49
C THR A 255 9.22 -10.08 10.06
N ALA A 256 8.98 -10.29 11.35
CA ALA A 256 7.88 -9.66 12.06
C ALA A 256 8.15 -8.19 12.41
N GLY A 257 9.43 -7.77 12.40
CA GLY A 257 9.78 -6.39 12.67
C GLY A 257 11.25 -6.09 12.41
N LEU A 258 11.52 -4.82 12.11
CA LEU A 258 12.86 -4.32 11.88
C LEU A 258 13.00 -2.86 12.29
N SER A 259 14.22 -2.48 12.62
CA SER A 259 14.60 -1.09 12.80
C SER A 259 15.57 -0.66 11.70
N ILE A 260 15.38 0.55 11.20
CA ILE A 260 16.21 1.18 10.17
C ILE A 260 16.78 2.46 10.75
N SER A 261 18.08 2.67 10.58
CA SER A 261 18.76 3.93 10.91
C SER A 261 19.64 4.39 9.75
N CYS A 262 19.67 5.70 9.51
CA CYS A 262 20.34 6.31 8.37
C CYS A 262 21.10 7.57 8.82
N GLU A 263 22.19 7.90 8.13
CA GLU A 263 22.95 9.14 8.38
C GLU A 263 22.18 10.39 7.92
N LYS A 264 21.37 10.25 6.86
CA LYS A 264 20.54 11.32 6.28
C LYS A 264 19.07 10.91 6.34
N PRO A 265 18.14 11.85 6.51
CA PRO A 265 16.72 11.51 6.48
C PRO A 265 16.33 11.04 5.07
N PHE A 266 15.59 9.94 5.02
CA PHE A 266 14.89 9.51 3.82
C PHE A 266 13.43 9.93 3.86
N ARG A 267 12.90 10.24 2.68
CA ARG A 267 11.48 10.44 2.46
C ARG A 267 10.79 9.10 2.34
N TRP A 268 9.82 8.87 3.17
CA TRP A 268 9.03 7.64 3.16
C TRP A 268 7.68 7.86 2.49
N THR A 269 7.21 6.80 1.84
CA THR A 269 5.82 6.67 1.39
C THR A 269 5.17 5.52 2.13
N LEU A 270 3.91 5.70 2.51
CA LEU A 270 3.06 4.67 3.10
C LEU A 270 1.84 4.53 2.19
N ASP A 271 1.67 3.37 1.57
CA ASP A 271 0.61 3.09 0.59
C ASP A 271 0.54 4.10 -0.57
N GLY A 272 1.69 4.69 -0.94
CA GLY A 272 1.79 5.74 -1.95
C GLY A 272 1.52 7.17 -1.48
N GLU A 273 1.15 7.34 -0.21
CA GLU A 273 0.95 8.64 0.44
C GLU A 273 2.24 9.10 1.16
N ARG A 274 2.29 10.36 1.56
CA ARG A 274 3.45 10.92 2.28
C ARG A 274 3.60 10.30 3.66
N GLY A 275 4.68 9.55 3.87
CA GLY A 275 5.02 8.93 5.17
C GLY A 275 5.91 9.79 6.07
N GLY A 276 6.41 10.94 5.59
CA GLY A 276 7.34 11.81 6.34
C GLY A 276 8.82 11.61 5.98
N GLU A 277 9.70 12.33 6.68
CA GLU A 277 11.17 12.26 6.54
C GLU A 277 11.79 11.82 7.86
N TYR A 278 12.57 10.73 7.84
CA TYR A 278 13.13 10.14 9.06
C TYR A 278 14.57 9.67 8.85
N THR A 279 15.39 9.83 9.91
CA THR A 279 16.70 9.19 10.04
C THR A 279 16.61 7.85 10.73
N SER A 280 15.48 7.53 11.36
CA SER A 280 15.22 6.23 11.96
C SER A 280 13.76 5.84 11.78
N ALA A 281 13.51 4.56 11.53
CA ALA A 281 12.18 3.99 11.44
C ALA A 281 12.12 2.69 12.22
N GLN A 282 11.08 2.53 13.02
CA GLN A 282 10.69 1.26 13.62
C GLN A 282 9.47 0.74 12.86
N ILE A 283 9.58 -0.46 12.34
CA ILE A 283 8.56 -1.07 11.49
C ILE A 283 8.26 -2.46 12.05
N ASP A 284 6.99 -2.74 12.31
CA ASP A 284 6.54 -4.02 12.84
C ASP A 284 5.27 -4.46 12.13
N VAL A 285 5.06 -5.75 12.01
CA VAL A 285 3.77 -6.29 11.60
C VAL A 285 2.73 -6.12 12.71
N LEU A 286 1.50 -5.90 12.33
CA LEU A 286 0.31 -5.91 13.17
C LEU A 286 -0.57 -7.07 12.70
N PRO A 287 -0.41 -8.28 13.27
CA PRO A 287 -1.10 -9.46 12.77
C PRO A 287 -2.62 -9.35 12.90
N GLY A 288 -3.33 -9.65 11.80
CA GLY A 288 -4.78 -9.65 11.75
C GLY A 288 -5.46 -8.32 12.09
N ALA A 289 -4.75 -7.20 11.96
CA ALA A 289 -5.21 -5.89 12.45
C ALA A 289 -6.34 -5.27 11.62
N LEU A 290 -6.64 -5.80 10.44
CA LEU A 290 -7.76 -5.34 9.61
C LEU A 290 -8.63 -6.52 9.20
N ASN A 291 -9.87 -6.56 9.69
CA ASN A 291 -10.83 -7.60 9.34
C ASN A 291 -11.63 -7.17 8.11
N ILE A 292 -11.21 -7.63 6.91
CA ILE A 292 -11.73 -7.12 5.63
C ILE A 292 -12.53 -8.17 4.86
N ALA A 293 -13.64 -7.74 4.23
CA ALA A 293 -14.46 -8.60 3.39
C ALA A 293 -13.70 -9.02 2.12
N VAL A 294 -13.71 -10.33 1.84
CA VAL A 294 -13.04 -10.95 0.69
C VAL A 294 -13.97 -11.94 -0.01
N PRO A 295 -13.72 -12.28 -1.30
CA PRO A 295 -14.45 -13.35 -1.94
C PRO A 295 -14.28 -14.67 -1.17
N PRO A 296 -15.31 -15.53 -1.12
CA PRO A 296 -15.14 -16.89 -0.61
C PRO A 296 -13.97 -17.58 -1.32
N GLN A 297 -13.12 -18.25 -0.58
CA GLN A 297 -12.06 -19.07 -1.18
C GLN A 297 -12.73 -20.24 -1.93
N ALA A 298 -12.41 -20.37 -3.23
CA ALA A 298 -12.87 -21.48 -4.05
C ALA A 298 -12.08 -22.75 -3.74
#